data_38a2e47f75fad2d4d9397cff1592c23c
#
_entry.id   38a2e47f75fad2d4d9397cff1592c23c
#
_cell.length_a   1.000
_cell.length_b   1.000
_cell.length_c   1.000
_cell.angle_alpha   90.00
_cell.angle_beta   90.00
_cell.angle_gamma   90.00
#
_symmetry.space_group_name_H-M   'P 1'
#
loop_
_entity.id
_entity.type
_entity.pdbx_description
1 polymer ?
#
loop_
_entity_poly.entity_id
_entity_poly.type
_entity_poly.pdbx_seq_one_letter_code
_entity_poly.pdbx_strand_id
1 'polypeptide(L)'
;MEEGSQNKTQAFLDALLSEVSRAAESNNIRPKTIYFGGGTPTALRIEQLEHLLCGLKSRLDLSMLQEWSMEANPATVRKEKAALLKQLGVTRISLGVQSWDERCLKTLGRTHSAHQALMTYEILREQDFDSLNIDLMFSVPGQTLNEWEADLDTTIHLSPNHVSAYCLTYEEDTDFFKKLTAGQFVQNEEHDASLFEATMDRLGAGGYAQYEISNHARNGAISIHNLAYWEGRDFLGFGPSAFSTKGEVRTQNVCDTATYTIRMQAGASPISSMETLSIETRVREKIAFGLRMSKGLETDLLDPWKEETTHLLEIGLLEAAGSRLKLTRRGRMLADLVASTFV
;
A
#
# COMPACT_ATOMS: atom_id res chain seq x y z
N MET A 1 26.35 -20.79 5.34
CA MET A 1 25.50 -19.92 4.50
C MET A 1 24.66 -18.91 5.33
N GLU A 2 24.22 -19.26 6.52
CA GLU A 2 23.41 -18.35 7.38
C GLU A 2 24.15 -17.13 7.93
N GLU A 3 25.39 -17.26 8.39
CA GLU A 3 26.19 -16.13 8.91
C GLU A 3 26.45 -15.03 7.86
N GLY A 4 26.76 -15.42 6.63
CA GLY A 4 27.00 -14.46 5.55
C GLY A 4 25.74 -13.68 5.16
N SER A 5 24.56 -14.28 5.26
CA SER A 5 23.26 -13.63 5.03
C SER A 5 22.92 -12.68 6.20
N GLN A 6 23.21 -13.07 7.44
CA GLN A 6 22.96 -12.27 8.63
C GLN A 6 23.80 -10.98 8.65
N ASN A 7 25.07 -11.09 8.28
CA ASN A 7 25.96 -9.92 8.19
C ASN A 7 25.51 -8.95 7.08
N LYS A 8 24.99 -9.45 5.96
CA LYS A 8 24.45 -8.60 4.88
C LYS A 8 23.19 -7.85 5.32
N THR A 9 22.28 -8.53 6.01
CA THR A 9 21.05 -7.88 6.53
C THR A 9 21.39 -6.82 7.56
N GLN A 10 22.32 -7.07 8.48
CA GLN A 10 22.74 -6.07 9.48
C GLN A 10 23.38 -4.86 8.79
N ALA A 11 24.30 -5.08 7.85
CA ALA A 11 24.93 -4.01 7.08
C ALA A 11 23.91 -3.16 6.31
N PHE A 12 22.86 -3.78 5.79
CA PHE A 12 21.74 -3.08 5.15
C PHE A 12 20.95 -2.22 6.13
N LEU A 13 20.62 -2.76 7.31
CA LEU A 13 19.89 -2.00 8.35
C LEU A 13 20.69 -0.80 8.85
N ASP A 14 22.00 -0.96 9.03
CA ASP A 14 22.90 0.13 9.43
C ASP A 14 22.99 1.20 8.33
N ALA A 15 23.03 0.78 7.05
CA ALA A 15 22.98 1.67 5.90
C ALA A 15 21.67 2.47 5.84
N LEU A 16 20.52 1.82 6.08
CA LEU A 16 19.22 2.46 6.13
C LEU A 16 19.14 3.50 7.25
N LEU A 17 19.60 3.15 8.44
CA LEU A 17 19.65 4.08 9.58
C LEU A 17 20.61 5.25 9.33
N SER A 18 21.71 5.03 8.60
CA SER A 18 22.62 6.10 8.17
C SER A 18 21.95 7.06 7.18
N GLU A 19 21.18 6.57 6.22
CA GLU A 19 20.39 7.40 5.30
C GLU A 19 19.41 8.29 6.08
N VAL A 20 18.64 7.69 7.00
CA VAL A 20 17.70 8.44 7.85
C VAL A 20 18.42 9.50 8.69
N SER A 21 19.59 9.18 9.28
CA SER A 21 20.38 10.17 10.03
C SER A 21 20.76 11.39 9.20
N ARG A 22 21.29 11.17 7.99
CA ARG A 22 21.68 12.26 7.08
C ARG A 22 20.50 13.11 6.66
N ALA A 23 19.38 12.47 6.37
CA ALA A 23 18.17 13.19 6.02
C ALA A 23 17.64 14.02 7.21
N ALA A 24 17.70 13.51 8.43
CA ALA A 24 17.29 14.20 9.65
C ALA A 24 18.20 15.39 9.97
N GLU A 25 19.52 15.27 9.78
CA GLU A 25 20.48 16.35 9.95
C GLU A 25 20.24 17.51 8.96
N SER A 26 19.88 17.17 7.72
CA SER A 26 19.64 18.16 6.64
C SER A 26 18.25 18.79 6.71
N ASN A 27 17.31 18.15 7.38
CA ASN A 27 15.90 18.55 7.45
C ASN A 27 15.37 18.24 8.85
N ASN A 28 14.64 19.14 9.44
CA ASN A 28 13.92 18.86 10.70
C ASN A 28 12.73 17.93 10.42
N ILE A 29 13.01 16.61 10.29
CA ILE A 29 12.02 15.60 9.93
C ILE A 29 11.14 15.30 11.13
N ARG A 30 9.85 15.65 11.04
CA ARG A 30 8.78 15.32 11.99
C ARG A 30 7.68 14.55 11.28
N PRO A 31 7.83 13.23 11.09
CA PRO A 31 6.88 12.45 10.31
C PRO A 31 5.53 12.40 11.03
N LYS A 32 4.45 12.59 10.24
CA LYS A 32 3.09 12.28 10.70
C LYS A 32 2.78 10.80 10.57
N THR A 33 3.41 10.14 9.58
CA THR A 33 3.26 8.72 9.36
C THR A 33 4.63 8.09 9.05
N ILE A 34 4.81 6.85 9.49
CA ILE A 34 5.92 5.98 9.08
C ILE A 34 5.31 4.70 8.52
N TYR A 35 5.79 4.25 7.37
CA TYR A 35 5.32 3.03 6.72
C TYR A 35 6.49 2.13 6.34
N PHE A 36 6.43 0.89 6.78
CA PHE A 36 7.35 -0.17 6.39
C PHE A 36 6.69 -1.07 5.35
N GLY A 37 7.18 -1.03 4.13
CA GLY A 37 6.70 -1.82 3.01
C GLY A 37 7.81 -2.22 2.05
N GLY A 38 7.42 -2.72 0.87
CA GLY A 38 8.36 -3.03 -0.21
C GLY A 38 9.16 -4.31 -0.01
N GLY A 39 8.57 -5.30 0.59
CA GLY A 39 9.15 -6.61 0.85
C GLY A 39 8.40 -7.28 1.98
N THR A 40 9.11 -7.88 2.92
CA THR A 40 8.48 -8.46 4.11
C THR A 40 9.23 -7.98 5.35
N PRO A 41 8.90 -6.79 5.89
CA PRO A 41 9.60 -6.24 7.06
C PRO A 41 9.58 -7.22 8.23
N THR A 42 8.50 -7.96 8.41
CA THR A 42 8.36 -8.97 9.46
C THR A 42 9.18 -10.24 9.23
N ALA A 43 9.88 -10.38 8.10
CA ALA A 43 10.88 -11.45 7.93
C ALA A 43 12.15 -11.18 8.74
N LEU A 44 12.42 -9.94 9.12
CA LEU A 44 13.53 -9.58 10.02
C LEU A 44 13.38 -10.33 11.35
N ARG A 45 14.52 -10.70 11.95
CA ARG A 45 14.54 -11.30 13.29
C ARG A 45 14.17 -10.24 14.33
N ILE A 46 13.81 -10.71 15.52
CA ILE A 46 13.39 -9.84 16.63
C ILE A 46 14.47 -8.79 16.95
N GLU A 47 15.73 -9.19 17.06
CA GLU A 47 16.86 -8.31 17.36
C GLU A 47 17.09 -7.27 16.24
N GLN A 48 16.86 -7.67 14.98
CA GLN A 48 16.98 -6.78 13.83
C GLN A 48 15.85 -5.75 13.77
N LEU A 49 14.62 -6.16 14.08
CA LEU A 49 13.46 -5.25 14.19
C LEU A 49 13.68 -4.27 15.34
N GLU A 50 14.12 -4.76 16.51
CA GLU A 50 14.41 -3.90 17.65
C GLU A 50 15.49 -2.88 17.31
N HIS A 51 16.61 -3.31 16.72
CA HIS A 51 17.69 -2.42 16.24
C HIS A 51 17.17 -1.34 15.30
N LEU A 52 16.38 -1.72 14.30
CA LEU A 52 15.83 -0.80 13.31
C LEU A 52 14.85 0.20 13.95
N LEU A 53 13.87 -0.27 14.70
CA LEU A 53 12.82 0.59 15.25
C LEU A 53 13.38 1.51 16.37
N CYS A 54 14.23 1.01 17.24
CA CYS A 54 14.95 1.84 18.23
C CYS A 54 15.89 2.84 17.56
N GLY A 55 16.57 2.39 16.49
CA GLY A 55 17.41 3.25 15.66
C GLY A 55 16.66 4.43 15.04
N LEU A 56 15.44 4.23 14.56
CA LEU A 56 14.58 5.31 14.03
C LEU A 56 14.11 6.25 15.16
N LYS A 57 13.66 5.69 16.29
CA LYS A 57 13.21 6.49 17.45
C LYS A 57 14.29 7.41 17.99
N SER A 58 15.56 7.02 17.88
CA SER A 58 16.69 7.85 18.33
C SER A 58 17.11 8.95 17.34
N ARG A 59 16.64 8.88 16.09
CA ARG A 59 17.06 9.76 14.98
C ARG A 59 15.97 10.75 14.51
N LEU A 60 14.73 10.43 14.80
CA LEU A 60 13.57 11.21 14.32
C LEU A 60 12.81 11.82 15.49
N ASP A 61 12.31 13.03 15.29
CA ASP A 61 11.32 13.65 16.20
C ASP A 61 9.95 13.06 15.90
N LEU A 62 9.52 12.08 16.71
CA LEU A 62 8.24 11.39 16.55
C LEU A 62 7.07 12.08 17.29
N SER A 63 7.23 13.30 17.78
CA SER A 63 6.20 14.02 18.53
C SER A 63 4.91 14.27 17.74
N MET A 64 5.00 14.29 16.39
CA MET A 64 3.86 14.49 15.49
C MET A 64 3.35 13.19 14.87
N LEU A 65 3.91 12.03 15.25
CA LEU A 65 3.55 10.74 14.66
C LEU A 65 2.11 10.35 15.03
N GLN A 66 1.31 10.09 14.01
CA GLN A 66 -0.09 9.68 14.11
C GLN A 66 -0.28 8.21 13.74
N GLU A 67 0.53 7.70 12.80
CA GLU A 67 0.43 6.32 12.33
C GLU A 67 1.83 5.75 12.09
N TRP A 68 2.09 4.58 12.65
CA TRP A 68 3.27 3.78 12.34
C TRP A 68 2.82 2.43 11.80
N SER A 69 2.85 2.29 10.49
CA SER A 69 2.35 1.11 9.76
C SER A 69 3.47 0.16 9.41
N MET A 70 3.19 -1.14 9.49
CA MET A 70 4.10 -2.20 9.05
C MET A 70 3.34 -3.29 8.28
N GLU A 71 3.86 -3.67 7.11
CA GLU A 71 3.41 -4.86 6.39
C GLU A 71 3.87 -6.13 7.09
N ALA A 72 2.99 -7.11 7.13
CA ALA A 72 3.23 -8.41 7.74
C ALA A 72 2.82 -9.56 6.82
N ASN A 73 3.68 -10.58 6.77
CA ASN A 73 3.34 -11.84 6.13
C ASN A 73 2.94 -12.86 7.21
N PRO A 74 1.84 -13.61 7.05
CA PRO A 74 1.36 -14.57 8.03
C PRO A 74 2.41 -15.57 8.52
N ALA A 75 3.31 -16.04 7.63
CA ALA A 75 4.34 -17.00 7.99
C ALA A 75 5.48 -16.43 8.88
N THR A 76 5.54 -15.10 9.07
CA THR A 76 6.70 -14.42 9.68
C THR A 76 6.42 -13.82 11.05
N VAL A 77 5.16 -13.76 11.48
CA VAL A 77 4.76 -13.14 12.76
C VAL A 77 4.38 -14.21 13.78
N ARG A 78 5.07 -14.16 14.94
CA ARG A 78 4.75 -14.93 16.15
C ARG A 78 4.43 -13.96 17.28
N LYS A 79 3.92 -14.49 18.39
CA LYS A 79 3.46 -13.70 19.54
C LYS A 79 4.52 -12.73 20.09
N GLU A 80 5.76 -13.20 20.22
CA GLU A 80 6.88 -12.40 20.73
C GLU A 80 7.20 -11.22 19.80
N LYS A 81 7.16 -11.46 18.48
CA LYS A 81 7.39 -10.41 17.49
C LYS A 81 6.25 -9.40 17.46
N ALA A 82 5.01 -9.85 17.52
CA ALA A 82 3.83 -8.98 17.58
C ALA A 82 3.88 -8.08 18.83
N ALA A 83 4.21 -8.66 20.00
CA ALA A 83 4.38 -7.92 21.25
C ALA A 83 5.49 -6.85 21.14
N LEU A 84 6.64 -7.21 20.56
CA LEU A 84 7.74 -6.28 20.35
C LEU A 84 7.31 -5.09 19.46
N LEU A 85 6.64 -5.36 18.34
CA LEU A 85 6.18 -4.30 17.43
C LEU A 85 5.25 -3.32 18.14
N LYS A 86 4.27 -3.82 18.91
CA LYS A 86 3.37 -2.97 19.71
C LYS A 86 4.15 -2.17 20.77
N GLN A 87 5.05 -2.81 21.51
CA GLN A 87 5.89 -2.16 22.53
C GLN A 87 6.76 -1.05 21.94
N LEU A 88 7.27 -1.23 20.72
CA LEU A 88 8.11 -0.24 20.05
C LEU A 88 7.31 0.88 19.37
N GLY A 89 5.98 0.83 19.41
CA GLY A 89 5.11 1.93 18.98
C GLY A 89 4.53 1.78 17.58
N VAL A 90 4.61 0.61 16.98
CA VAL A 90 3.84 0.31 15.76
C VAL A 90 2.36 0.35 16.10
N THR A 91 1.58 1.15 15.38
CA THR A 91 0.15 1.37 15.65
C THR A 91 -0.75 0.59 14.68
N ARG A 92 -0.24 0.31 13.47
CA ARG A 92 -1.01 -0.35 12.40
C ARG A 92 -0.23 -1.51 11.80
N ILE A 93 -0.89 -2.64 11.62
CA ILE A 93 -0.35 -3.79 10.87
C ILE A 93 -1.22 -4.05 9.64
N SER A 94 -0.57 -4.22 8.48
CA SER A 94 -1.19 -4.68 7.23
C SER A 94 -0.82 -6.14 7.03
N LEU A 95 -1.78 -7.05 7.22
CA LEU A 95 -1.53 -8.49 7.11
C LEU A 95 -1.87 -8.97 5.70
N GLY A 96 -0.85 -9.40 4.95
CA GLY A 96 -0.99 -9.89 3.59
C GLY A 96 -1.57 -11.31 3.53
N VAL A 97 -2.87 -11.45 3.77
CA VAL A 97 -3.61 -12.72 3.70
C VAL A 97 -3.79 -13.15 2.25
N GLN A 98 -4.20 -12.24 1.39
CA GLN A 98 -4.47 -12.36 -0.05
C GLN A 98 -5.73 -13.15 -0.38
N SER A 99 -5.98 -14.30 0.23
CA SER A 99 -7.18 -15.12 0.09
C SER A 99 -7.30 -16.08 1.28
N TRP A 100 -8.51 -16.51 1.58
CA TRP A 100 -8.79 -17.61 2.52
C TRP A 100 -8.96 -18.95 1.80
N ASP A 101 -8.89 -18.97 0.47
CA ASP A 101 -8.94 -20.17 -0.36
C ASP A 101 -7.52 -20.68 -0.67
N GLU A 102 -7.26 -21.94 -0.33
CA GLU A 102 -5.93 -22.57 -0.50
C GLU A 102 -5.51 -22.68 -1.98
N ARG A 103 -6.46 -22.82 -2.91
CA ARG A 103 -6.18 -22.87 -4.35
C ARG A 103 -5.73 -21.49 -4.86
N CYS A 104 -6.42 -20.43 -4.41
CA CYS A 104 -6.05 -19.06 -4.74
C CYS A 104 -4.67 -18.71 -4.16
N LEU A 105 -4.38 -19.06 -2.90
CA LEU A 105 -3.06 -18.87 -2.29
C LEU A 105 -1.97 -19.61 -3.07
N LYS A 106 -2.20 -20.85 -3.46
CA LYS A 106 -1.26 -21.62 -4.27
C LYS A 106 -1.05 -20.98 -5.65
N THR A 107 -2.11 -20.52 -6.30
CA THR A 107 -2.04 -19.81 -7.58
C THR A 107 -1.19 -18.55 -7.46
N LEU A 108 -1.37 -17.76 -6.38
CA LEU A 108 -0.58 -16.58 -6.06
C LEU A 108 0.86 -16.88 -5.61
N GLY A 109 1.26 -18.16 -5.52
CA GLY A 109 2.59 -18.56 -5.08
C GLY A 109 2.87 -18.24 -3.60
N ARG A 110 1.81 -18.14 -2.77
CA ARG A 110 1.97 -17.86 -1.34
C ARG A 110 2.46 -19.10 -0.60
N THR A 111 3.34 -18.87 0.38
CA THR A 111 3.96 -19.93 1.18
C THR A 111 3.20 -20.24 2.46
N HIS A 112 2.27 -19.36 2.85
CA HIS A 112 1.40 -19.55 4.00
C HIS A 112 0.06 -20.17 3.59
N SER A 113 -0.60 -20.85 4.52
CA SER A 113 -1.96 -21.36 4.39
C SER A 113 -2.98 -20.38 4.96
N ALA A 114 -4.27 -20.54 4.61
CA ALA A 114 -5.38 -19.79 5.21
C ALA A 114 -5.41 -19.97 6.74
N HIS A 115 -5.15 -21.18 7.24
CA HIS A 115 -5.06 -21.44 8.68
C HIS A 115 -3.92 -20.65 9.36
N GLN A 116 -2.74 -20.57 8.74
CA GLN A 116 -1.64 -19.76 9.27
C GLN A 116 -1.98 -18.27 9.27
N ALA A 117 -2.69 -17.78 8.25
CA ALA A 117 -3.15 -16.41 8.18
C ALA A 117 -4.15 -16.09 9.32
N LEU A 118 -5.10 -16.99 9.57
CA LEU A 118 -6.06 -16.87 10.66
C LEU A 118 -5.36 -16.82 12.03
N MET A 119 -4.47 -17.78 12.30
CA MET A 119 -3.71 -17.83 13.56
C MET A 119 -2.87 -16.56 13.77
N THR A 120 -2.28 -16.04 12.68
CA THR A 120 -1.49 -14.81 12.76
C THR A 120 -2.39 -13.60 13.05
N TYR A 121 -3.55 -13.53 12.40
CA TYR A 121 -4.52 -12.46 12.68
C TYR A 121 -4.96 -12.46 14.14
N GLU A 122 -5.25 -13.63 14.72
CA GLU A 122 -5.60 -13.78 16.14
C GLU A 122 -4.46 -13.32 17.07
N ILE A 123 -3.22 -13.73 16.78
CA ILE A 123 -2.02 -13.26 17.52
C ILE A 123 -1.92 -11.73 17.49
N LEU A 124 -2.11 -11.11 16.33
CA LEU A 124 -2.05 -9.65 16.17
C LEU A 124 -3.20 -8.98 16.93
N ARG A 125 -4.39 -9.54 16.88
CA ARG A 125 -5.58 -9.03 17.59
C ARG A 125 -5.40 -9.04 19.10
N GLU A 126 -4.74 -10.07 19.66
CA GLU A 126 -4.39 -10.14 21.08
C GLU A 126 -3.46 -9.01 21.54
N GLN A 127 -2.68 -8.40 20.64
CA GLN A 127 -1.76 -7.31 20.99
C GLN A 127 -2.41 -5.92 20.98
N ASP A 128 -3.70 -5.82 20.65
CA ASP A 128 -4.47 -4.57 20.68
C ASP A 128 -3.82 -3.42 19.89
N PHE A 129 -3.42 -3.71 18.63
CA PHE A 129 -2.99 -2.66 17.72
C PHE A 129 -4.14 -1.70 17.43
N ASP A 130 -3.84 -0.41 17.23
CA ASP A 130 -4.86 0.62 16.98
C ASP A 130 -5.62 0.34 15.67
N SER A 131 -4.94 -0.27 14.70
CA SER A 131 -5.55 -0.70 13.45
C SER A 131 -4.94 -1.99 12.92
N LEU A 132 -5.79 -2.96 12.61
CA LEU A 132 -5.42 -4.17 11.86
C LEU A 132 -6.08 -4.12 10.50
N ASN A 133 -5.27 -4.27 9.46
CA ASN A 133 -5.71 -4.40 8.09
C ASN A 133 -5.52 -5.84 7.59
N ILE A 134 -6.45 -6.31 6.79
CA ILE A 134 -6.33 -7.54 6.00
C ILE A 134 -6.24 -7.14 4.53
N ASP A 135 -5.13 -7.54 3.88
CA ASP A 135 -4.97 -7.39 2.43
C ASP A 135 -5.51 -8.63 1.74
N LEU A 136 -6.45 -8.43 0.81
CA LEU A 136 -7.03 -9.43 -0.05
C LEU A 136 -6.73 -9.13 -1.51
N MET A 137 -6.75 -10.17 -2.34
CA MET A 137 -6.53 -10.05 -3.78
C MET A 137 -7.62 -10.80 -4.53
N PHE A 138 -8.30 -10.13 -5.44
CA PHE A 138 -9.30 -10.71 -6.33
C PHE A 138 -8.82 -10.75 -7.78
N SER A 139 -9.61 -11.34 -8.67
CA SER A 139 -9.24 -11.63 -10.07
C SER A 139 -8.04 -12.59 -10.19
N VAL A 140 -7.90 -13.48 -9.18
CA VAL A 140 -6.92 -14.56 -9.25
C VAL A 140 -7.35 -15.54 -10.36
N PRO A 141 -6.43 -16.02 -11.22
CA PRO A 141 -6.79 -16.93 -12.31
C PRO A 141 -7.65 -18.12 -11.86
N GLY A 142 -8.83 -18.23 -12.46
CA GLY A 142 -9.83 -19.25 -12.13
C GLY A 142 -10.60 -19.03 -10.84
N GLN A 143 -10.48 -17.88 -10.19
CA GLN A 143 -11.31 -17.50 -9.04
C GLN A 143 -12.76 -17.26 -9.50
N THR A 144 -13.72 -17.84 -8.80
CA THR A 144 -15.14 -17.62 -9.04
C THR A 144 -15.69 -16.49 -8.14
N LEU A 145 -16.83 -15.94 -8.51
CA LEU A 145 -17.53 -14.95 -7.68
C LEU A 145 -17.86 -15.51 -6.28
N ASN A 146 -18.32 -16.75 -6.21
CA ASN A 146 -18.67 -17.40 -4.92
C ASN A 146 -17.45 -17.56 -3.99
N GLU A 147 -16.29 -17.91 -4.55
CA GLU A 147 -15.03 -18.03 -3.78
C GLU A 147 -14.59 -16.65 -3.25
N TRP A 148 -14.70 -15.61 -4.08
CA TRP A 148 -14.40 -14.25 -3.64
C TRP A 148 -15.36 -13.74 -2.57
N GLU A 149 -16.66 -13.97 -2.74
CA GLU A 149 -17.65 -13.63 -1.72
C GLU A 149 -17.38 -14.35 -0.40
N ALA A 150 -16.95 -15.61 -0.42
CA ALA A 150 -16.56 -16.35 0.77
C ALA A 150 -15.31 -15.75 1.46
N ASP A 151 -14.33 -15.27 0.68
CA ASP A 151 -13.16 -14.54 1.21
C ASP A 151 -13.58 -13.24 1.91
N LEU A 152 -14.49 -12.48 1.31
CA LEU A 152 -15.04 -11.26 1.90
C LEU A 152 -15.84 -11.55 3.18
N ASP A 153 -16.73 -12.55 3.16
CA ASP A 153 -17.55 -12.92 4.30
C ASP A 153 -16.69 -13.40 5.48
N THR A 154 -15.65 -14.19 5.21
CA THR A 154 -14.65 -14.59 6.23
C THR A 154 -13.99 -13.37 6.85
N THR A 155 -13.54 -12.43 6.00
CA THR A 155 -12.88 -11.21 6.45
C THR A 155 -13.81 -10.32 7.27
N ILE A 156 -15.08 -10.16 6.86
CA ILE A 156 -16.09 -9.39 7.61
C ILE A 156 -16.34 -10.03 8.97
N HIS A 157 -16.42 -11.36 9.04
CA HIS A 157 -16.60 -12.10 10.29
C HIS A 157 -15.45 -11.88 11.28
N LEU A 158 -14.21 -11.87 10.78
CA LEU A 158 -13.02 -11.57 11.59
C LEU A 158 -13.00 -10.13 12.10
N SER A 159 -13.74 -9.24 11.48
CA SER A 159 -13.94 -7.87 11.91
C SER A 159 -12.65 -7.04 12.07
N PRO A 160 -11.71 -7.01 11.09
CA PRO A 160 -10.58 -6.09 11.14
C PRO A 160 -11.04 -4.62 11.13
N ASN A 161 -10.14 -3.70 11.46
CA ASN A 161 -10.43 -2.27 11.39
C ASN A 161 -10.50 -1.77 9.95
N HIS A 162 -9.77 -2.44 9.05
CA HIS A 162 -9.54 -2.02 7.69
C HIS A 162 -9.39 -3.25 6.76
N VAL A 163 -9.79 -3.10 5.51
CA VAL A 163 -9.65 -4.12 4.45
C VAL A 163 -9.11 -3.45 3.20
N SER A 164 -8.02 -3.98 2.66
CA SER A 164 -7.53 -3.65 1.34
C SER A 164 -7.90 -4.79 0.39
N ALA A 165 -8.60 -4.48 -0.69
CA ALA A 165 -9.00 -5.44 -1.71
C ALA A 165 -8.44 -4.98 -3.06
N TYR A 166 -7.43 -5.70 -3.56
CA TYR A 166 -6.71 -5.37 -4.77
C TYR A 166 -7.11 -6.29 -5.92
N CYS A 167 -7.36 -5.72 -7.09
CA CYS A 167 -7.44 -6.48 -8.32
C CYS A 167 -6.03 -6.96 -8.69
N LEU A 168 -5.87 -8.23 -9.03
CA LEU A 168 -4.59 -8.75 -9.53
C LEU A 168 -4.26 -8.10 -10.88
N THR A 169 -3.15 -7.39 -10.93
CA THR A 169 -2.59 -6.81 -12.16
C THR A 169 -1.43 -7.66 -12.67
N TYR A 170 -1.25 -7.68 -13.99
CA TYR A 170 -0.22 -8.46 -14.66
C TYR A 170 0.91 -7.54 -15.07
N GLU A 171 1.81 -7.23 -14.11
CA GLU A 171 2.96 -6.37 -14.35
C GLU A 171 3.98 -7.06 -15.27
N GLU A 172 4.55 -6.31 -16.20
CA GLU A 172 5.65 -6.77 -17.05
C GLU A 172 6.78 -7.38 -16.20
N ASP A 173 7.51 -8.33 -16.74
CA ASP A 173 8.59 -9.07 -16.07
C ASP A 173 8.18 -10.02 -14.93
N THR A 174 6.87 -10.14 -14.60
CA THR A 174 6.39 -11.12 -13.64
C THR A 174 6.10 -12.48 -14.28
N ASP A 175 6.14 -13.55 -13.47
CA ASP A 175 5.73 -14.89 -13.95
C ASP A 175 4.24 -14.94 -14.33
N PHE A 176 3.41 -14.10 -13.72
CA PHE A 176 2.00 -13.97 -14.09
C PHE A 176 1.84 -13.37 -15.48
N PHE A 177 2.58 -12.31 -15.80
CA PHE A 177 2.57 -11.71 -17.13
C PHE A 177 3.04 -12.68 -18.22
N LYS A 178 4.11 -13.46 -17.95
CA LYS A 178 4.59 -14.51 -18.86
C LYS A 178 3.53 -15.60 -19.12
N LYS A 179 2.80 -16.01 -18.08
CA LYS A 179 1.71 -16.99 -18.20
C LYS A 179 0.50 -16.42 -18.95
N LEU A 180 0.16 -15.15 -18.75
CA LEU A 180 -0.89 -14.44 -19.49
C LEU A 180 -0.54 -14.38 -20.98
N THR A 181 0.67 -13.91 -21.33
CA THR A 181 1.14 -13.81 -22.71
C THR A 181 1.29 -15.17 -23.40
N ALA A 182 1.54 -16.22 -22.63
CA ALA A 182 1.56 -17.62 -23.10
C ALA A 182 0.14 -18.23 -23.24
N GLY A 183 -0.94 -17.46 -22.98
CA GLY A 183 -2.32 -17.94 -23.08
C GLY A 183 -2.73 -18.95 -22.00
N GLN A 184 -1.96 -19.09 -20.92
CA GLN A 184 -2.30 -19.96 -19.79
C GLN A 184 -3.38 -19.35 -18.88
N PHE A 185 -3.53 -18.02 -18.90
CA PHE A 185 -4.58 -17.27 -18.23
C PHE A 185 -5.34 -16.42 -19.27
N VAL A 186 -6.60 -16.18 -18.98
CA VAL A 186 -7.45 -15.27 -19.77
C VAL A 186 -7.97 -14.21 -18.83
N GLN A 187 -7.69 -12.95 -19.12
CA GLN A 187 -8.28 -11.84 -18.43
C GLN A 187 -9.74 -11.66 -18.91
N ASN A 188 -10.65 -11.44 -17.98
CA ASN A 188 -12.06 -11.23 -18.25
C ASN A 188 -12.55 -9.99 -17.49
N GLU A 189 -12.59 -8.87 -18.18
CA GLU A 189 -12.95 -7.57 -17.59
C GLU A 189 -14.36 -7.56 -16.99
N GLU A 190 -15.33 -8.26 -17.59
CA GLU A 190 -16.70 -8.36 -17.04
C GLU A 190 -16.69 -9.14 -15.71
N HIS A 191 -15.92 -10.20 -15.65
CA HIS A 191 -15.75 -10.97 -14.42
C HIS A 191 -15.03 -10.14 -13.35
N ASP A 192 -13.93 -9.45 -13.70
CA ASP A 192 -13.18 -8.60 -12.80
C ASP A 192 -14.06 -7.47 -12.24
N ALA A 193 -14.91 -6.87 -13.10
CA ALA A 193 -15.90 -5.87 -12.67
C ALA A 193 -16.92 -6.47 -11.68
N SER A 194 -17.40 -7.71 -11.93
CA SER A 194 -18.35 -8.37 -11.02
C SER A 194 -17.75 -8.65 -9.62
N LEU A 195 -16.46 -9.03 -9.56
CA LEU A 195 -15.74 -9.22 -8.30
C LEU A 195 -15.55 -7.90 -7.56
N PHE A 196 -15.24 -6.82 -8.28
CA PHE A 196 -15.12 -5.49 -7.68
C PHE A 196 -16.47 -4.97 -7.15
N GLU A 197 -17.56 -5.18 -7.89
CA GLU A 197 -18.91 -4.84 -7.42
C GLU A 197 -19.28 -5.61 -6.16
N ALA A 198 -19.02 -6.90 -6.12
CA ALA A 198 -19.22 -7.71 -4.92
C ALA A 198 -18.40 -7.21 -3.73
N THR A 199 -17.17 -6.73 -3.98
CA THR A 199 -16.33 -6.10 -2.95
C THR A 199 -17.01 -4.89 -2.33
N MET A 200 -17.48 -3.95 -3.17
CA MET A 200 -18.18 -2.75 -2.69
C MET A 200 -19.45 -3.08 -1.91
N ASP A 201 -20.25 -4.02 -2.41
CA ASP A 201 -21.53 -4.40 -1.79
C ASP A 201 -21.33 -5.13 -0.45
N ARG A 202 -20.47 -6.16 -0.44
CA ARG A 202 -20.24 -6.99 0.75
C ARG A 202 -19.55 -6.21 1.85
N LEU A 203 -18.46 -5.50 1.55
CA LEU A 203 -17.76 -4.68 2.54
C LEU A 203 -18.65 -3.53 3.03
N GLY A 204 -19.40 -2.87 2.12
CA GLY A 204 -20.36 -1.85 2.51
C GLY A 204 -21.43 -2.36 3.46
N ALA A 205 -22.06 -3.52 3.17
CA ALA A 205 -23.00 -4.18 4.04
C ALA A 205 -22.38 -4.61 5.38
N GLY A 206 -21.08 -4.97 5.37
CA GLY A 206 -20.30 -5.29 6.56
C GLY A 206 -19.87 -4.08 7.40
N GLY A 207 -20.28 -2.85 7.01
CA GLY A 207 -19.96 -1.60 7.72
C GLY A 207 -18.59 -1.00 7.41
N TYR A 208 -17.96 -1.42 6.31
CA TYR A 208 -16.70 -0.85 5.84
C TYR A 208 -16.97 0.20 4.76
N ALA A 209 -16.68 1.45 5.06
CA ALA A 209 -16.78 2.54 4.09
C ALA A 209 -15.57 2.54 3.16
N GLN A 210 -15.81 2.47 1.85
CA GLN A 210 -14.77 2.66 0.85
C GLN A 210 -14.33 4.13 0.85
N TYR A 211 -13.06 4.41 1.11
CA TYR A 211 -12.54 5.78 1.11
C TYR A 211 -11.63 6.09 -0.09
N GLU A 212 -11.12 5.07 -0.75
CA GLU A 212 -10.48 5.12 -2.07
C GLU A 212 -10.70 3.78 -2.78
N ILE A 213 -10.21 3.61 -4.01
CA ILE A 213 -10.56 2.50 -4.90
C ILE A 213 -10.39 1.12 -4.24
N SER A 214 -9.27 0.88 -3.56
CA SER A 214 -8.92 -0.44 -3.02
C SER A 214 -9.15 -0.58 -1.53
N ASN A 215 -9.32 0.53 -0.81
CA ASN A 215 -9.28 0.53 0.65
C ASN A 215 -10.62 0.88 1.30
N HIS A 216 -10.97 0.06 2.28
CA HIS A 216 -12.21 0.13 3.03
C HIS A 216 -11.93 0.16 4.52
N ALA A 217 -12.59 1.03 5.27
CA ALA A 217 -12.39 1.18 6.71
C ALA A 217 -13.71 1.22 7.46
N ARG A 218 -13.73 0.67 8.66
CA ARG A 218 -14.84 0.82 9.60
C ARG A 218 -14.46 1.79 10.73
N ASN A 219 -15.46 2.45 11.30
CA ASN A 219 -15.26 3.35 12.45
C ASN A 219 -14.17 4.43 12.24
N GLY A 220 -13.94 4.85 10.99
CA GLY A 220 -12.93 5.87 10.67
C GLY A 220 -11.47 5.40 10.72
N ALA A 221 -11.18 4.10 10.78
CA ALA A 221 -9.82 3.54 10.82
C ALA A 221 -9.13 3.59 9.45
N ILE A 222 -9.16 4.75 8.80
CA ILE A 222 -8.53 5.03 7.51
C ILE A 222 -7.01 5.00 7.68
N SER A 223 -6.27 4.43 6.70
CA SER A 223 -4.81 4.56 6.67
C SER A 223 -4.43 6.02 6.35
N ILE A 224 -3.88 6.70 7.34
CA ILE A 224 -3.44 8.11 7.20
C ILE A 224 -2.29 8.19 6.19
N HIS A 225 -1.42 7.18 6.18
CA HIS A 225 -0.29 7.11 5.25
C HIS A 225 -0.76 6.99 3.80
N ASN A 226 -1.65 6.02 3.49
CA ASN A 226 -2.19 5.84 2.14
C ASN A 226 -2.96 7.09 1.68
N LEU A 227 -3.77 7.66 2.58
CA LEU A 227 -4.52 8.88 2.26
C LEU A 227 -3.58 10.03 1.89
N ALA A 228 -2.42 10.16 2.55
CA ALA A 228 -1.44 11.19 2.26
C ALA A 228 -0.89 11.09 0.82
N TYR A 229 -0.68 9.88 0.30
CA TYR A 229 -0.32 9.67 -1.11
C TYR A 229 -1.42 10.13 -2.07
N TRP A 230 -2.67 9.73 -1.82
CA TRP A 230 -3.81 10.13 -2.66
C TRP A 230 -4.10 11.63 -2.59
N GLU A 231 -3.69 12.31 -1.53
CA GLU A 231 -3.75 13.76 -1.41
C GLU A 231 -2.55 14.47 -2.07
N GLY A 232 -1.60 13.73 -2.63
CA GLY A 232 -0.40 14.28 -3.27
C GLY A 232 0.54 14.99 -2.30
N ARG A 233 0.57 14.57 -1.03
CA ARG A 233 1.47 15.16 -0.01
C ARG A 233 2.91 14.77 -0.28
N ASP A 234 3.83 15.62 0.17
CA ASP A 234 5.26 15.31 0.16
C ASP A 234 5.56 14.11 1.07
N PHE A 235 6.49 13.28 0.63
CA PHE A 235 6.96 12.12 1.38
C PHE A 235 8.45 11.87 1.13
N LEU A 236 9.11 11.24 2.10
CA LEU A 236 10.49 10.78 2.00
C LEU A 236 10.52 9.27 2.07
N GLY A 237 11.06 8.65 1.04
CA GLY A 237 11.32 7.21 1.00
C GLY A 237 12.78 6.90 1.30
N PHE A 238 13.03 5.87 2.08
CA PHE A 238 14.33 5.39 2.51
C PHE A 238 14.53 3.95 2.09
N GLY A 239 15.74 3.59 1.73
CA GLY A 239 16.10 2.23 1.30
C GLY A 239 16.14 2.07 -0.23
N PRO A 240 16.47 0.85 -0.72
CA PRO A 240 16.55 0.53 -2.14
C PRO A 240 15.20 0.76 -2.84
N SER A 241 15.26 1.26 -4.07
CA SER A 241 14.10 1.58 -4.92
C SER A 241 13.16 2.66 -4.37
N ALA A 242 13.39 3.19 -3.17
CA ALA A 242 12.50 4.15 -2.55
C ALA A 242 12.43 5.45 -3.34
N PHE A 243 11.21 5.93 -3.55
CA PHE A 243 10.93 7.25 -4.09
C PHE A 243 10.75 8.26 -2.97
N SER A 244 11.14 9.50 -3.23
CA SER A 244 10.79 10.67 -2.43
C SER A 244 10.21 11.74 -3.32
N THR A 245 9.20 12.47 -2.84
CA THR A 245 8.71 13.70 -3.50
C THR A 245 8.67 14.80 -2.45
N LYS A 246 9.43 15.88 -2.70
CA LYS A 246 9.47 17.06 -1.83
C LYS A 246 9.37 18.32 -2.68
N GLY A 247 8.24 19.01 -2.57
CA GLY A 247 7.94 20.15 -3.44
C GLY A 247 7.90 19.72 -4.90
N GLU A 248 8.76 20.32 -5.73
CA GLU A 248 8.85 20.04 -7.17
C GLU A 248 9.88 18.96 -7.51
N VAL A 249 10.58 18.39 -6.54
CA VAL A 249 11.66 17.42 -6.78
C VAL A 249 11.20 16.03 -6.40
N ARG A 250 11.32 15.10 -7.36
CA ARG A 250 11.17 13.67 -7.16
C ARG A 250 12.50 12.97 -7.31
N THR A 251 12.84 12.09 -6.40
CA THR A 251 14.06 11.28 -6.45
C THR A 251 13.74 9.81 -6.29
N GLN A 252 14.61 8.96 -6.83
CA GLN A 252 14.57 7.52 -6.60
C GLN A 252 15.94 7.03 -6.16
N ASN A 253 15.99 6.17 -5.16
CA ASN A 253 17.20 5.48 -4.76
C ASN A 253 17.55 4.33 -5.72
N VAL A 254 18.82 3.91 -5.71
CA VAL A 254 19.27 2.72 -6.45
C VAL A 254 18.45 1.49 -6.04
N CYS A 255 18.10 0.65 -7.02
CA CYS A 255 17.21 -0.51 -6.79
C CYS A 255 17.95 -1.68 -6.13
N ASP A 256 19.22 -1.89 -6.47
CA ASP A 256 20.01 -3.01 -5.95
C ASP A 256 20.46 -2.78 -4.51
N THR A 257 20.05 -3.70 -3.60
CA THR A 257 20.32 -3.60 -2.17
C THR A 257 21.82 -3.62 -1.82
N ALA A 258 22.63 -4.34 -2.57
CA ALA A 258 24.07 -4.40 -2.32
C ALA A 258 24.74 -3.06 -2.71
N THR A 259 24.38 -2.54 -3.87
CA THR A 259 24.85 -1.22 -4.35
C THR A 259 24.42 -0.11 -3.40
N TYR A 260 23.16 -0.14 -2.93
CA TYR A 260 22.65 0.80 -1.93
C TYR A 260 23.50 0.75 -0.65
N THR A 261 23.72 -0.44 -0.11
CA THR A 261 24.49 -0.63 1.14
C THR A 261 25.92 -0.11 0.99
N ILE A 262 26.60 -0.44 -0.14
CA ILE A 262 27.96 0.02 -0.42
C ILE A 262 28.01 1.54 -0.52
N ARG A 263 27.09 2.18 -1.24
CA ARG A 263 27.04 3.65 -1.35
C ARG A 263 26.88 4.31 0.02
N MET A 264 25.96 3.81 0.83
CA MET A 264 25.72 4.37 2.16
C MET A 264 26.93 4.23 3.07
N GLN A 265 27.62 3.08 3.05
CA GLN A 265 28.85 2.83 3.83
C GLN A 265 30.01 3.73 3.37
N ALA A 266 30.10 4.00 2.06
CA ALA A 266 31.10 4.91 1.50
C ALA A 266 30.78 6.40 1.71
N GLY A 267 29.66 6.73 2.36
CA GLY A 267 29.25 8.13 2.51
C GLY A 267 28.63 8.76 1.27
N ALA A 268 28.41 7.99 0.21
CA ALA A 268 27.82 8.47 -1.05
C ALA A 268 26.30 8.60 -0.98
N SER A 269 25.69 9.32 -1.95
CA SER A 269 24.24 9.42 -2.10
C SER A 269 23.65 8.10 -2.59
N PRO A 270 22.52 7.64 -2.04
CA PRO A 270 21.81 6.49 -2.58
C PRO A 270 21.01 6.82 -3.85
N ILE A 271 20.79 8.10 -4.15
CA ILE A 271 19.93 8.55 -5.25
C ILE A 271 20.51 8.10 -6.59
N SER A 272 19.68 7.45 -7.41
CA SER A 272 20.00 7.03 -8.78
C SER A 272 19.41 7.95 -9.84
N SER A 273 18.24 8.53 -9.58
CA SER A 273 17.58 9.47 -10.48
C SER A 273 16.93 10.63 -9.73
N MET A 274 16.83 11.76 -10.41
CA MET A 274 16.18 12.97 -9.91
C MET A 274 15.48 13.64 -11.09
N GLU A 275 14.24 14.05 -10.86
CA GLU A 275 13.47 14.85 -11.82
C GLU A 275 12.85 16.06 -11.13
N THR A 276 12.68 17.13 -11.90
CA THR A 276 11.92 18.32 -11.47
C THR A 276 10.54 18.25 -12.10
N LEU A 277 9.52 18.18 -11.26
CA LEU A 277 8.13 18.10 -11.66
C LEU A 277 7.63 19.51 -12.00
N SER A 278 7.03 19.65 -13.19
CA SER A 278 6.37 20.91 -13.54
C SER A 278 5.10 21.12 -12.69
N ILE A 279 4.65 22.36 -12.60
CA ILE A 279 3.38 22.69 -11.95
C ILE A 279 2.24 21.92 -12.62
N GLU A 280 2.26 21.82 -13.94
CA GLU A 280 1.27 21.08 -14.72
C GLU A 280 1.27 19.60 -14.34
N THR A 281 2.44 18.95 -14.29
CA THR A 281 2.56 17.54 -13.86
C THR A 281 1.98 17.34 -12.47
N ARG A 282 2.28 18.24 -11.52
CA ARG A 282 1.75 18.16 -10.15
C ARG A 282 0.22 18.32 -10.10
N VAL A 283 -0.35 19.18 -10.94
CA VAL A 283 -1.82 19.33 -11.04
C VAL A 283 -2.45 18.07 -11.62
N ARG A 284 -1.90 17.51 -12.69
CA ARG A 284 -2.37 16.27 -13.31
C ARG A 284 -2.31 15.09 -12.33
N GLU A 285 -1.20 14.89 -11.63
CA GLU A 285 -1.08 13.89 -10.58
C GLU A 285 -2.13 14.08 -9.46
N LYS A 286 -2.34 15.34 -9.02
CA LYS A 286 -3.34 15.64 -8.00
C LYS A 286 -4.76 15.29 -8.46
N ILE A 287 -5.05 15.48 -9.75
CA ILE A 287 -6.33 15.05 -10.34
C ILE A 287 -6.44 13.53 -10.35
N ALA A 288 -5.44 12.85 -10.90
CA ALA A 288 -5.44 11.39 -11.01
C ALA A 288 -5.57 10.71 -9.64
N PHE A 289 -4.80 11.16 -8.64
CA PHE A 289 -4.86 10.63 -7.28
C PHE A 289 -6.17 11.01 -6.58
N GLY A 290 -6.60 12.26 -6.72
CA GLY A 290 -7.79 12.75 -6.05
C GLY A 290 -9.09 12.09 -6.54
N LEU A 291 -9.18 11.74 -7.82
CA LEU A 291 -10.31 10.99 -8.38
C LEU A 291 -10.43 9.59 -7.78
N ARG A 292 -9.33 8.96 -7.36
CA ARG A 292 -9.38 7.66 -6.70
C ARG A 292 -10.04 7.71 -5.31
N MET A 293 -10.09 8.88 -4.68
CA MET A 293 -10.70 9.07 -3.36
C MET A 293 -12.22 9.20 -3.45
N SER A 294 -12.95 8.57 -2.52
CA SER A 294 -14.41 8.67 -2.44
C SER A 294 -14.92 10.09 -2.19
N LYS A 295 -14.08 10.98 -1.62
CA LYS A 295 -14.40 12.41 -1.45
C LYS A 295 -14.31 13.20 -2.75
N GLY A 296 -13.64 12.67 -3.79
CA GLY A 296 -13.43 13.35 -5.07
C GLY A 296 -12.57 14.62 -4.98
N LEU A 297 -12.69 15.47 -5.99
CA LEU A 297 -11.92 16.71 -6.19
C LEU A 297 -12.82 17.95 -6.16
N GLU A 298 -12.27 19.11 -5.80
CA GLU A 298 -12.94 20.39 -6.00
C GLU A 298 -13.11 20.65 -7.51
N THR A 299 -14.28 21.16 -7.89
CA THR A 299 -14.67 21.28 -9.31
C THR A 299 -13.74 22.23 -10.08
N ASP A 300 -13.28 23.30 -9.45
CA ASP A 300 -12.40 24.32 -10.04
C ASP A 300 -11.04 23.75 -10.50
N LEU A 301 -10.58 22.66 -9.86
CA LEU A 301 -9.35 22.00 -10.28
C LEU A 301 -9.46 21.40 -11.70
N LEU A 302 -10.66 21.09 -12.15
CA LEU A 302 -10.94 20.52 -13.46
C LEU A 302 -11.34 21.55 -14.54
N ASP A 303 -11.35 22.83 -14.21
CA ASP A 303 -11.71 23.91 -15.18
C ASP A 303 -10.90 23.86 -16.48
N PRO A 304 -9.58 23.55 -16.49
CA PRO A 304 -8.84 23.43 -17.76
C PRO A 304 -9.31 22.26 -18.65
N TRP A 305 -10.01 21.27 -18.10
CA TRP A 305 -10.53 20.07 -18.81
C TRP A 305 -12.07 20.03 -18.79
N LYS A 306 -12.70 21.18 -19.06
CA LYS A 306 -14.15 21.32 -18.97
C LYS A 306 -14.91 20.44 -19.95
N GLU A 307 -14.40 20.26 -21.16
CA GLU A 307 -15.02 19.42 -22.19
C GLU A 307 -14.99 17.94 -21.79
N GLU A 308 -13.81 17.44 -21.38
CA GLU A 308 -13.60 16.08 -20.92
C GLU A 308 -14.44 15.80 -19.66
N THR A 309 -14.44 16.74 -18.73
CA THR A 309 -15.23 16.64 -17.49
C THR A 309 -16.74 16.55 -17.81
N THR A 310 -17.23 17.38 -18.72
CA THR A 310 -18.64 17.35 -19.16
C THR A 310 -18.97 16.01 -19.80
N HIS A 311 -18.10 15.52 -20.68
CA HIS A 311 -18.29 14.21 -21.29
C HIS A 311 -18.35 13.08 -20.26
N LEU A 312 -17.44 13.06 -19.29
CA LEU A 312 -17.43 12.04 -18.22
C LEU A 312 -18.68 12.09 -17.33
N LEU A 313 -19.24 13.29 -17.11
CA LEU A 313 -20.54 13.47 -16.44
C LEU A 313 -21.70 12.90 -17.28
N GLU A 314 -21.73 13.20 -18.57
CA GLU A 314 -22.79 12.74 -19.51
C GLU A 314 -22.82 11.20 -19.63
N ILE A 315 -21.65 10.56 -19.70
CA ILE A 315 -21.57 9.09 -19.76
C ILE A 315 -21.65 8.40 -18.38
N GLY A 316 -21.85 9.18 -17.32
CA GLY A 316 -22.09 8.69 -15.96
C GLY A 316 -20.88 8.05 -15.29
N LEU A 317 -19.66 8.49 -15.59
CA LEU A 317 -18.45 8.08 -14.89
C LEU A 317 -18.06 9.03 -13.75
N LEU A 318 -18.46 10.30 -13.86
CA LEU A 318 -18.37 11.31 -12.79
C LEU A 318 -19.77 11.71 -12.30
N GLU A 319 -19.84 12.17 -11.08
CA GLU A 319 -21.04 12.78 -10.50
C GLU A 319 -20.67 13.99 -9.64
N ALA A 320 -21.57 14.99 -9.59
CA ALA A 320 -21.43 16.16 -8.73
C ALA A 320 -21.81 15.81 -7.29
N ALA A 321 -21.01 16.28 -6.34
CA ALA A 321 -21.24 16.16 -4.89
C ALA A 321 -20.93 17.50 -4.19
N GLY A 322 -21.90 18.43 -4.24
CA GLY A 322 -21.71 19.81 -3.80
C GLY A 322 -20.70 20.56 -4.68
N SER A 323 -19.63 21.11 -4.09
CA SER A 323 -18.53 21.76 -4.82
C SER A 323 -17.51 20.78 -5.41
N ARG A 324 -17.76 19.47 -5.29
CA ARG A 324 -16.82 18.45 -5.70
C ARG A 324 -17.36 17.58 -6.83
N LEU A 325 -16.44 17.01 -7.59
CA LEU A 325 -16.69 15.92 -8.53
C LEU A 325 -16.02 14.64 -8.02
N LYS A 326 -16.72 13.54 -8.12
CA LYS A 326 -16.22 12.21 -7.72
C LYS A 326 -16.61 11.15 -8.72
N LEU A 327 -15.92 10.03 -8.70
CA LEU A 327 -16.28 8.86 -9.47
C LEU A 327 -17.65 8.31 -9.01
N THR A 328 -18.51 8.00 -9.97
CA THR A 328 -19.69 7.17 -9.75
C THR A 328 -19.26 5.72 -9.40
N ARG A 329 -20.22 4.86 -9.04
CA ARG A 329 -19.95 3.42 -8.89
C ARG A 329 -19.29 2.83 -10.15
N ARG A 330 -19.82 3.13 -11.32
CA ARG A 330 -19.27 2.72 -12.62
C ARG A 330 -17.91 3.36 -12.89
N GLY A 331 -17.75 4.63 -12.54
CA GLY A 331 -16.48 5.34 -12.66
C GLY A 331 -15.35 4.73 -11.82
N ARG A 332 -15.65 4.18 -10.65
CA ARG A 332 -14.65 3.49 -9.81
C ARG A 332 -14.08 2.24 -10.46
N MET A 333 -14.89 1.49 -11.21
CA MET A 333 -14.42 0.33 -11.97
C MET A 333 -13.48 0.72 -13.12
N LEU A 334 -13.58 1.96 -13.59
CA LEU A 334 -12.81 2.53 -14.68
C LEU A 334 -11.90 3.69 -14.22
N ALA A 335 -11.48 3.67 -12.95
CA ALA A 335 -10.80 4.80 -12.33
C ALA A 335 -9.52 5.21 -13.07
N ASP A 336 -8.74 4.24 -13.55
CA ASP A 336 -7.49 4.51 -14.27
C ASP A 336 -7.78 5.08 -15.68
N LEU A 337 -8.83 4.60 -16.35
CA LEU A 337 -9.29 5.16 -17.62
C LEU A 337 -9.76 6.62 -17.45
N VAL A 338 -10.55 6.89 -16.40
CA VAL A 338 -10.99 8.27 -16.11
C VAL A 338 -9.79 9.16 -15.76
N ALA A 339 -8.86 8.67 -14.94
CA ALA A 339 -7.67 9.42 -14.58
C ALA A 339 -6.79 9.74 -15.80
N SER A 340 -6.62 8.79 -16.74
CA SER A 340 -5.81 8.99 -17.95
C SER A 340 -6.35 10.09 -18.88
N THR A 341 -7.60 10.48 -18.74
CA THR A 341 -8.18 11.60 -19.48
C THR A 341 -7.53 12.94 -19.13
N PHE A 342 -6.95 13.06 -17.93
CA PHE A 342 -6.40 14.29 -17.37
C PHE A 342 -4.88 14.32 -17.30
N VAL A 343 -4.20 13.19 -17.63
CA VAL A 343 -2.73 13.02 -17.48
C VAL A 343 -1.96 13.20 -18.79
#